data_50dbb8cd395b8711051e033381d767a7
#
_entry.id   50dbb8cd395b8711051e033381d767a7
#
_cell.length_a   1.000
_cell.length_b   1.000
_cell.length_c   1.000
_cell.angle_alpha   90.00
_cell.angle_beta   90.00
_cell.angle_gamma   90.00
#
_symmetry.space_group_name_H-M   'P 1'
#
loop_
_entity.id
_entity.type
_entity.pdbx_description
1 polymer ?
#
loop_
_entity_poly.entity_id
_entity_poly.type
_entity_poly.pdbx_seq_one_letter_code
_entity_poly.pdbx_strand_id
1 'polypeptide(L)'
;ELYPQKPVILLAFDESEIKQLPEEFQKSSIDSVFIWSGNANVLLAIVKLLEDKMNIKRDIKKADVRCIILIEDSPRYYSLILPMIYKEISHQVKEMVDKSASDHERLLYMRGRPRILLARSYEEAERYFKRFRMSTLGIISDIRFPKKDKLDKNAGVKFARWARSIDPSIPIMLQSKHNK
;
A
#
# COMPACT_ATOMS: atom_id res chain seq x y z
N GLU A 1 5.24 4.34 -28.07
CA GLU A 1 5.71 3.22 -27.22
C GLU A 1 4.51 2.42 -26.74
N LEU A 2 4.39 1.20 -27.24
CA LEU A 2 3.19 0.36 -27.09
C LEU A 2 3.13 -0.43 -25.77
N TYR A 3 4.18 -0.36 -24.94
CA TYR A 3 4.22 -1.08 -23.66
C TYR A 3 4.71 -0.14 -22.56
N PRO A 4 3.88 0.15 -21.52
CA PRO A 4 4.38 0.77 -20.31
C PRO A 4 5.49 -0.13 -19.75
N GLN A 5 6.56 0.47 -19.23
CA GLN A 5 7.64 -0.29 -18.60
C GLN A 5 7.03 -1.20 -17.52
N LYS A 6 7.30 -2.50 -17.66
CA LYS A 6 6.82 -3.48 -16.68
C LYS A 6 7.59 -3.27 -15.38
N PRO A 7 6.91 -3.24 -14.22
CA PRO A 7 7.59 -3.06 -12.95
C PRO A 7 8.51 -4.24 -12.65
N VAL A 8 9.71 -3.94 -12.17
CA VAL A 8 10.70 -4.91 -11.70
C VAL A 8 10.67 -4.96 -10.18
N ILE A 9 10.39 -6.13 -9.63
CA ILE A 9 10.33 -6.37 -8.19
C ILE A 9 11.50 -7.25 -7.78
N LEU A 10 12.28 -6.77 -6.82
CA LEU A 10 13.29 -7.58 -6.16
C LEU A 10 12.65 -8.33 -4.99
N LEU A 11 12.84 -9.64 -4.95
CA LEU A 11 12.48 -10.48 -3.82
C LEU A 11 13.77 -10.94 -3.13
N ALA A 12 14.11 -10.35 -2.00
CA ALA A 12 15.29 -10.68 -1.20
C ALA A 12 14.92 -11.60 -0.02
N PHE A 13 15.86 -12.36 0.49
CA PHE A 13 15.66 -13.19 1.69
C PHE A 13 15.82 -12.38 2.97
N ASP A 14 16.67 -11.36 2.95
CA ASP A 14 16.87 -10.46 4.09
C ASP A 14 17.32 -9.05 3.65
N GLU A 15 17.39 -8.12 4.63
CA GLU A 15 17.82 -6.75 4.37
C GLU A 15 19.32 -6.62 4.04
N SER A 16 20.16 -7.61 4.36
CA SER A 16 21.59 -7.57 4.06
C SER A 16 21.85 -7.74 2.58
N GLU A 17 21.06 -8.57 1.90
CA GLU A 17 21.13 -8.75 0.45
C GLU A 17 20.83 -7.43 -0.28
N ILE A 18 19.88 -6.65 0.21
CA ILE A 18 19.53 -5.35 -0.39
C ILE A 18 20.70 -4.38 -0.30
N LYS A 19 21.41 -4.38 0.84
CA LYS A 19 22.58 -3.50 1.06
C LYS A 19 23.81 -3.87 0.22
N GLN A 20 23.89 -5.13 -0.21
CA GLN A 20 24.98 -5.64 -1.05
C GLN A 20 24.74 -5.36 -2.55
N LEU A 21 23.56 -4.94 -2.93
CA LEU A 21 23.27 -4.59 -4.32
C LEU A 21 24.05 -3.35 -4.73
N PRO A 22 24.70 -3.34 -5.91
CA PRO A 22 25.30 -2.15 -6.47
C PRO A 22 24.30 -0.98 -6.52
N GLU A 23 24.74 0.23 -6.18
CA GLU A 23 23.88 1.42 -6.15
C GLU A 23 23.15 1.68 -7.48
N GLU A 24 23.76 1.30 -8.59
CA GLU A 24 23.20 1.44 -9.93
C GLU A 24 21.89 0.63 -10.08
N PHE A 25 21.83 -0.58 -9.50
CA PHE A 25 20.61 -1.40 -9.52
C PHE A 25 19.55 -0.92 -8.56
N GLN A 26 19.95 -0.32 -7.43
CA GLN A 26 19.00 0.20 -6.44
C GLN A 26 18.23 1.42 -6.96
N LYS A 27 18.83 2.23 -7.83
CA LYS A 27 18.28 3.54 -8.26
C LYS A 27 17.55 3.54 -9.59
N SER A 28 17.84 2.62 -10.50
CA SER A 28 17.36 2.73 -11.89
C SER A 28 16.52 1.57 -12.40
N SER A 29 16.62 0.39 -11.81
CA SER A 29 16.04 -0.83 -12.41
C SER A 29 15.04 -1.55 -11.53
N ILE A 30 14.92 -1.20 -10.25
CA ILE A 30 14.03 -1.89 -9.28
C ILE A 30 12.96 -0.93 -8.78
N ASP A 31 11.70 -1.23 -9.07
CA ASP A 31 10.57 -0.41 -8.63
C ASP A 31 10.20 -0.63 -7.16
N SER A 32 10.36 -1.85 -6.67
CA SER A 32 10.07 -2.20 -5.28
C SER A 32 10.88 -3.42 -4.83
N VAL A 33 11.17 -3.47 -3.54
CA VAL A 33 11.87 -4.59 -2.91
C VAL A 33 10.93 -5.25 -1.92
N PHE A 34 10.89 -6.56 -1.86
CA PHE A 34 10.14 -7.33 -0.87
C PHE A 34 11.04 -8.35 -0.19
N ILE A 35 10.72 -8.70 1.06
CA ILE A 35 11.44 -9.72 1.82
C ILE A 35 10.65 -11.02 1.81
N TRP A 36 11.30 -12.10 1.39
CA TRP A 36 10.77 -13.44 1.43
C TRP A 36 11.02 -14.08 2.81
N SER A 37 9.95 -14.28 3.56
CA SER A 37 9.98 -14.90 4.88
C SER A 37 9.41 -16.34 4.91
N GLY A 38 9.44 -17.05 3.77
CA GLY A 38 8.83 -18.38 3.65
C GLY A 38 7.31 -18.38 3.45
N ASN A 39 6.66 -17.22 3.37
CA ASN A 39 5.22 -17.11 3.20
C ASN A 39 4.84 -16.76 1.75
N ALA A 40 4.27 -17.72 1.02
CA ALA A 40 3.87 -17.53 -0.38
C ALA A 40 2.83 -16.41 -0.59
N ASN A 41 2.10 -15.99 0.46
CA ASN A 41 1.14 -14.90 0.34
C ASN A 41 1.81 -13.55 0.01
N VAL A 42 3.12 -13.40 0.20
CA VAL A 42 3.85 -12.20 -0.22
C VAL A 42 3.81 -12.06 -1.75
N LEU A 43 3.86 -13.15 -2.51
CA LEU A 43 3.77 -13.11 -3.97
C LEU A 43 2.39 -12.59 -4.42
N LEU A 44 1.33 -13.06 -3.78
CA LEU A 44 -0.01 -12.55 -4.04
C LEU A 44 -0.13 -11.07 -3.67
N ALA A 45 0.44 -10.66 -2.54
CA ALA A 45 0.43 -9.26 -2.12
C ALA A 45 1.18 -8.35 -3.10
N ILE A 46 2.31 -8.80 -3.66
CA ILE A 46 3.05 -8.09 -4.71
C ILE A 46 2.16 -7.86 -5.94
N VAL A 47 1.56 -8.93 -6.46
CA VAL A 47 0.68 -8.83 -7.64
C VAL A 47 -0.47 -7.87 -7.38
N LYS A 48 -1.16 -8.02 -6.23
CA LYS A 48 -2.27 -7.16 -5.84
C LYS A 48 -1.88 -5.69 -5.67
N LEU A 49 -0.71 -5.42 -5.06
CA LEU A 49 -0.20 -4.07 -4.90
C LEU A 49 0.08 -3.40 -6.25
N LEU A 50 0.66 -4.13 -7.20
CA LEU A 50 0.91 -3.63 -8.54
C LEU A 50 -0.40 -3.37 -9.29
N GLU A 51 -1.35 -4.30 -9.24
CA GLU A 51 -2.69 -4.11 -9.81
C GLU A 51 -3.36 -2.86 -9.24
N ASP A 52 -3.33 -2.69 -7.92
CA ASP A 52 -3.94 -1.56 -7.23
C ASP A 52 -3.30 -0.23 -7.69
N LYS A 53 -1.96 -0.16 -7.70
CA LYS A 53 -1.23 1.04 -8.14
C LYS A 53 -1.52 1.40 -9.59
N MET A 54 -1.58 0.41 -10.48
CA MET A 54 -1.81 0.63 -11.91
C MET A 54 -3.26 1.02 -12.23
N ASN A 55 -4.22 0.44 -11.52
CA ASN A 55 -5.62 0.54 -11.88
C ASN A 55 -6.43 1.54 -11.05
N ILE A 56 -5.92 2.04 -9.91
CA ILE A 56 -6.66 2.87 -8.96
C ILE A 56 -7.42 4.02 -9.61
N LYS A 57 -6.81 4.73 -10.56
CA LYS A 57 -7.45 5.87 -11.25
C LYS A 57 -8.68 5.44 -12.05
N ARG A 58 -8.54 4.33 -12.79
CA ARG A 58 -9.61 3.77 -13.60
C ARG A 58 -10.72 3.21 -12.72
N ASP A 59 -10.35 2.51 -11.65
CA ASP A 59 -11.26 1.82 -10.77
C ASP A 59 -12.10 2.81 -9.96
N ILE A 60 -11.51 3.89 -9.45
CA ILE A 60 -12.27 4.98 -8.83
C ILE A 60 -13.26 5.60 -9.83
N LYS A 61 -12.79 5.94 -11.04
CA LYS A 61 -13.63 6.61 -12.03
C LYS A 61 -14.80 5.75 -12.52
N LYS A 62 -14.58 4.41 -12.66
CA LYS A 62 -15.55 3.49 -13.26
C LYS A 62 -16.47 2.80 -12.24
N ALA A 63 -16.00 2.59 -11.03
CA ALA A 63 -16.66 1.74 -10.04
C ALA A 63 -16.67 2.33 -8.62
N ASP A 64 -16.32 3.62 -8.46
CA ASP A 64 -16.24 4.33 -7.16
C ASP A 64 -15.47 3.52 -6.09
N VAL A 65 -14.42 2.83 -6.52
CA VAL A 65 -13.62 1.99 -5.65
C VAL A 65 -12.89 2.85 -4.61
N ARG A 66 -12.87 2.39 -3.38
CA ARG A 66 -12.19 3.05 -2.27
C ARG A 66 -10.75 2.57 -2.13
N CYS A 67 -9.91 3.34 -1.42
CA CYS A 67 -8.53 2.95 -1.15
C CYS A 67 -8.13 3.15 0.32
N ILE A 68 -7.12 2.41 0.73
CA ILE A 68 -6.41 2.58 2.01
C ILE A 68 -4.98 2.98 1.67
N ILE A 69 -4.48 4.03 2.31
CA ILE A 69 -3.09 4.46 2.17
C ILE A 69 -2.29 3.82 3.30
N LEU A 70 -1.34 2.95 2.93
CA LEU A 70 -0.37 2.36 3.85
C LEU A 70 0.95 3.13 3.71
N ILE A 71 1.43 3.73 4.81
CA ILE A 71 2.70 4.47 4.86
C ILE A 71 3.71 3.65 5.64
N GLU A 72 4.67 3.07 4.93
CA GLU A 72 5.69 2.19 5.47
C GLU A 72 6.89 2.16 4.52
N ASP A 73 8.07 2.54 5.00
CA ASP A 73 9.29 2.60 4.20
C ASP A 73 10.13 1.33 4.25
N SER A 74 9.98 0.51 5.31
CA SER A 74 10.77 -0.71 5.49
C SER A 74 10.25 -1.88 4.68
N PRO A 75 11.07 -2.45 3.76
CA PRO A 75 10.73 -3.65 3.01
C PRO A 75 10.30 -4.82 3.89
N ARG A 76 10.96 -5.02 5.01
CA ARG A 76 10.64 -6.07 5.97
C ARG A 76 9.21 -5.95 6.49
N TYR A 77 8.80 -4.73 6.89
CA TYR A 77 7.50 -4.56 7.54
C TYR A 77 6.36 -4.56 6.53
N TYR A 78 6.47 -3.86 5.40
CA TYR A 78 5.37 -3.92 4.44
C TYR A 78 5.25 -5.30 3.77
N SER A 79 6.33 -6.09 3.68
CA SER A 79 6.27 -7.49 3.23
C SER A 79 5.52 -8.40 4.19
N LEU A 80 5.46 -8.05 5.48
CA LEU A 80 4.66 -8.76 6.48
C LEU A 80 3.21 -8.26 6.52
N ILE A 81 3.01 -6.95 6.47
CA ILE A 81 1.69 -6.34 6.66
C ILE A 81 0.79 -6.51 5.43
N LEU A 82 1.31 -6.32 4.23
CA LEU A 82 0.51 -6.39 3.00
C LEU A 82 -0.18 -7.74 2.80
N PRO A 83 0.48 -8.90 2.96
CA PRO A 83 -0.19 -10.20 2.88
C PRO A 83 -1.35 -10.34 3.89
N MET A 84 -1.19 -9.81 5.09
CA MET A 84 -2.24 -9.84 6.13
C MET A 84 -3.44 -8.97 5.72
N ILE A 85 -3.20 -7.75 5.26
CA ILE A 85 -4.27 -6.85 4.80
C ILE A 85 -5.01 -7.45 3.60
N TYR A 86 -4.29 -7.96 2.60
CA TYR A 86 -4.94 -8.56 1.42
C TYR A 86 -5.70 -9.83 1.76
N LYS A 87 -5.21 -10.64 2.69
CA LYS A 87 -5.93 -11.83 3.19
C LYS A 87 -7.24 -11.43 3.85
N GLU A 88 -7.21 -10.42 4.72
CA GLU A 88 -8.40 -9.94 5.43
C GLU A 88 -9.42 -9.32 4.47
N ILE A 89 -8.98 -8.45 3.56
CA ILE A 89 -9.86 -7.88 2.52
C ILE A 89 -10.50 -9.00 1.68
N SER A 90 -9.73 -10.01 1.29
CA SER A 90 -10.23 -11.12 0.48
C SER A 90 -11.25 -11.96 1.25
N HIS A 91 -11.03 -12.17 2.56
CA HIS A 91 -11.96 -12.88 3.42
C HIS A 91 -13.28 -12.14 3.54
N GLN A 92 -13.25 -10.83 3.82
CA GLN A 92 -14.46 -10.01 3.92
C GLN A 92 -15.24 -9.93 2.60
N VAL A 93 -14.54 -9.78 1.47
CA VAL A 93 -15.18 -9.83 0.15
C VAL A 93 -15.86 -11.18 -0.09
N LYS A 94 -15.18 -12.29 0.26
CA LYS A 94 -15.78 -13.63 0.14
C LYS A 94 -17.05 -13.77 0.98
N GLU A 95 -17.02 -13.33 2.23
CA GLU A 95 -18.22 -13.36 3.09
C GLU A 95 -19.39 -12.56 2.51
N MET A 96 -19.12 -11.39 1.92
CA MET A 96 -20.14 -10.59 1.25
C MET A 96 -20.70 -11.29 0.02
N VAL A 97 -19.82 -11.90 -0.78
CA VAL A 97 -20.21 -12.69 -1.97
C VAL A 97 -21.06 -13.89 -1.58
N ASP A 98 -20.67 -14.61 -0.53
CA ASP A 98 -21.42 -15.79 -0.06
C ASP A 98 -22.82 -15.43 0.49
N LYS A 99 -22.99 -14.21 1.02
CA LYS A 99 -24.27 -13.68 1.53
C LYS A 99 -25.10 -12.94 0.47
N SER A 100 -24.57 -12.74 -0.74
CA SER A 100 -25.26 -11.98 -1.79
C SER A 100 -26.47 -12.72 -2.35
N ALA A 101 -27.54 -11.98 -2.64
CA ALA A 101 -28.79 -12.52 -3.16
C ALA A 101 -28.80 -12.69 -4.69
N SER A 102 -27.85 -12.08 -5.41
CA SER A 102 -27.80 -12.09 -6.87
C SER A 102 -26.37 -12.07 -7.42
N ASP A 103 -26.21 -12.55 -8.66
CA ASP A 103 -24.93 -12.49 -9.37
C ASP A 103 -24.47 -11.06 -9.62
N HIS A 104 -25.39 -10.12 -9.73
CA HIS A 104 -25.05 -8.70 -9.86
C HIS A 104 -24.38 -8.16 -8.59
N GLU A 105 -24.92 -8.44 -7.42
CA GLU A 105 -24.30 -8.07 -6.13
C GLU A 105 -22.95 -8.74 -5.95
N ARG A 106 -22.80 -10.01 -6.32
CA ARG A 106 -21.50 -10.72 -6.30
C ARG A 106 -20.44 -9.97 -7.09
N LEU A 107 -20.77 -9.55 -8.30
CA LEU A 107 -19.84 -8.79 -9.15
C LEU A 107 -19.51 -7.43 -8.54
N LEU A 108 -20.46 -6.74 -7.91
CA LEU A 108 -20.20 -5.47 -7.22
C LEU A 108 -19.24 -5.65 -6.06
N TYR A 109 -19.43 -6.65 -5.20
CA TYR A 109 -18.55 -6.94 -4.07
C TYR A 109 -17.13 -7.32 -4.54
N MET A 110 -17.01 -8.17 -5.55
CA MET A 110 -15.71 -8.56 -6.12
C MET A 110 -14.94 -7.38 -6.71
N ARG A 111 -15.63 -6.44 -7.37
CA ARG A 111 -15.03 -5.25 -7.98
C ARG A 111 -14.78 -4.14 -6.97
N GLY A 112 -15.62 -4.03 -5.95
CA GLY A 112 -15.62 -2.98 -4.93
C GLY A 112 -14.55 -3.13 -3.85
N ARG A 113 -13.71 -4.18 -3.88
CA ARG A 113 -12.68 -4.35 -2.86
C ARG A 113 -11.80 -3.09 -2.74
N PRO A 114 -11.46 -2.66 -1.54
CA PRO A 114 -10.54 -1.54 -1.36
C PRO A 114 -9.17 -1.80 -2.01
N ARG A 115 -8.59 -0.77 -2.60
CA ARG A 115 -7.22 -0.78 -3.14
C ARG A 115 -6.23 -0.34 -2.08
N ILE A 116 -5.06 -0.94 -2.06
CA ILE A 116 -3.99 -0.53 -1.15
C ILE A 116 -2.97 0.30 -1.92
N LEU A 117 -2.67 1.49 -1.41
CA LEU A 117 -1.64 2.37 -1.93
C LEU A 117 -0.50 2.44 -0.92
N LEU A 118 0.60 1.74 -1.21
CA LEU A 118 1.81 1.79 -0.40
C LEU A 118 2.58 3.07 -0.71
N ALA A 119 2.83 3.89 0.29
CA ALA A 119 3.70 5.05 0.26
C ALA A 119 4.94 4.80 1.12
N ARG A 120 6.13 5.07 0.58
CA ARG A 120 7.41 4.86 1.27
C ARG A 120 8.06 6.15 1.76
N SER A 121 7.43 7.29 1.49
CA SER A 121 7.86 8.61 1.95
C SER A 121 6.67 9.51 2.24
N TYR A 122 6.94 10.60 2.95
CA TYR A 122 5.94 11.63 3.25
C TYR A 122 5.34 12.23 1.97
N GLU A 123 6.18 12.53 1.00
CA GLU A 123 5.79 13.15 -0.26
C GLU A 123 4.94 12.22 -1.12
N GLU A 124 5.23 10.91 -1.07
CA GLU A 124 4.42 9.91 -1.78
C GLU A 124 3.04 9.78 -1.14
N ALA A 125 2.98 9.70 0.20
CA ALA A 125 1.73 9.68 0.95
C ALA A 125 0.89 10.94 0.71
N GLU A 126 1.53 12.10 0.72
CA GLU A 126 0.88 13.39 0.45
C GLU A 126 0.27 13.43 -0.96
N ARG A 127 1.01 12.94 -1.99
CA ARG A 127 0.50 12.84 -3.37
C ARG A 127 -0.72 11.93 -3.45
N TYR A 128 -0.68 10.77 -2.80
CA TYR A 128 -1.81 9.85 -2.80
C TYR A 128 -3.02 10.46 -2.12
N PHE A 129 -2.86 11.02 -0.92
CA PHE A 129 -3.96 11.61 -0.19
C PHE A 129 -4.59 12.80 -0.92
N LYS A 130 -3.78 13.75 -1.43
CA LYS A 130 -4.30 14.87 -2.23
C LYS A 130 -5.09 14.39 -3.44
N ARG A 131 -4.62 13.33 -4.10
CA ARG A 131 -5.22 12.85 -5.34
C ARG A 131 -6.50 12.03 -5.11
N PHE A 132 -6.52 11.21 -4.06
CA PHE A 132 -7.57 10.21 -3.84
C PHE A 132 -8.37 10.45 -2.56
N ARG A 133 -8.29 11.64 -1.97
CA ARG A 133 -8.92 11.97 -0.69
C ARG A 133 -10.36 11.48 -0.60
N MET A 134 -11.19 11.81 -1.58
CA MET A 134 -12.63 11.47 -1.59
C MET A 134 -12.90 9.97 -1.65
N SER A 135 -11.93 9.19 -2.08
CA SER A 135 -12.01 7.73 -2.16
C SER A 135 -11.18 7.03 -1.08
N THR A 136 -10.51 7.78 -0.18
CA THR A 136 -9.69 7.20 0.88
C THR A 136 -10.58 6.78 2.05
N LEU A 137 -10.55 5.47 2.40
CA LEU A 137 -11.24 4.91 3.56
C LEU A 137 -10.49 5.20 4.86
N GLY A 138 -9.17 5.22 4.81
CA GLY A 138 -8.33 5.44 5.97
C GLY A 138 -6.85 5.37 5.63
N ILE A 139 -6.05 5.69 6.63
CA ILE A 139 -4.60 5.74 6.54
C ILE A 139 -4.01 4.87 7.63
N ILE A 140 -3.10 3.97 7.27
CA ILE A 140 -2.28 3.18 8.19
C ILE A 140 -0.86 3.69 8.03
N SER A 141 -0.25 4.20 9.08
CA SER A 141 1.05 4.87 8.99
C SER A 141 2.01 4.41 10.07
N ASP A 142 3.24 4.09 9.68
CA ASP A 142 4.36 4.11 10.63
C ASP A 142 4.54 5.53 11.19
N ILE A 143 5.15 5.64 12.36
CA ILE A 143 5.48 6.93 12.98
C ILE A 143 6.74 7.53 12.35
N ARG A 144 7.70 6.67 11.91
CA ARG A 144 9.03 7.09 11.46
C ARG A 144 9.28 6.62 10.04
N PHE A 145 9.36 7.56 9.12
CA PHE A 145 9.67 7.30 7.72
C PHE A 145 10.30 8.54 7.06
N PRO A 146 10.88 8.42 5.86
CA PRO A 146 11.55 9.52 5.19
C PRO A 146 10.61 10.69 4.86
N LYS A 147 11.12 11.91 5.12
CA LYS A 147 10.58 13.18 4.66
C LYS A 147 11.72 14.01 4.09
N LYS A 148 11.62 14.44 2.81
CA LYS A 148 12.70 15.10 2.07
C LYS A 148 14.01 14.30 2.14
N ASP A 149 13.91 13.01 1.82
CA ASP A 149 15.02 12.03 1.80
C ASP A 149 15.76 11.83 3.14
N LYS A 150 15.22 12.36 4.24
CA LYS A 150 15.76 12.17 5.59
C LYS A 150 14.75 11.50 6.49
N LEU A 151 15.22 10.54 7.31
CA LEU A 151 14.37 9.88 8.30
C LEU A 151 13.85 10.92 9.32
N ASP A 152 12.53 11.09 9.38
CA ASP A 152 11.85 11.94 10.36
C ASP A 152 11.14 11.06 11.41
N LYS A 153 11.60 11.18 12.67
CA LYS A 153 11.09 10.38 13.80
C LYS A 153 9.60 10.62 14.12
N ASN A 154 9.03 11.69 13.61
CA ASN A 154 7.65 12.11 13.85
C ASN A 154 6.86 12.30 12.55
N ALA A 155 7.33 11.75 11.44
CA ALA A 155 6.71 11.93 10.12
C ALA A 155 5.22 11.52 10.14
N GLY A 156 4.88 10.39 10.74
CA GLY A 156 3.50 9.89 10.82
C GLY A 156 2.59 10.80 11.61
N VAL A 157 3.07 11.34 12.74
CA VAL A 157 2.29 12.31 13.54
C VAL A 157 2.07 13.61 12.77
N LYS A 158 3.12 14.10 12.08
CA LYS A 158 3.02 15.31 11.23
C LYS A 158 2.06 15.08 10.08
N PHE A 159 2.14 13.91 9.44
CA PHE A 159 1.24 13.54 8.35
C PHE A 159 -0.21 13.44 8.82
N ALA A 160 -0.45 12.79 9.96
CA ALA A 160 -1.79 12.65 10.52
C ALA A 160 -2.42 14.02 10.83
N ARG A 161 -1.67 14.93 11.44
CA ARG A 161 -2.15 16.31 11.70
C ARG A 161 -2.47 17.05 10.41
N TRP A 162 -1.60 16.94 9.42
CA TRP A 162 -1.80 17.56 8.11
C TRP A 162 -3.01 16.94 7.38
N ALA A 163 -3.15 15.63 7.34
CA ALA A 163 -4.29 14.98 6.69
C ALA A 163 -5.63 15.39 7.35
N ARG A 164 -5.68 15.43 8.69
CA ARG A 164 -6.87 15.88 9.43
C ARG A 164 -7.16 17.37 9.31
N SER A 165 -6.18 18.20 9.00
CA SER A 165 -6.46 19.61 8.69
C SER A 165 -7.19 19.79 7.36
N ILE A 166 -7.09 18.78 6.46
CA ILE A 166 -7.77 18.76 5.16
C ILE A 166 -9.09 18.00 5.24
N ASP A 167 -9.12 16.89 5.98
CA ASP A 167 -10.27 16.05 6.22
C ASP A 167 -10.30 15.61 7.70
N PRO A 168 -11.07 16.32 8.54
CA PRO A 168 -11.16 16.01 9.97
C PRO A 168 -11.72 14.63 10.29
N SER A 169 -12.48 14.02 9.36
CA SER A 169 -13.16 12.75 9.56
C SER A 169 -12.32 11.53 9.16
N ILE A 170 -11.17 11.74 8.47
CA ILE A 170 -10.37 10.62 7.97
C ILE A 170 -9.85 9.70 9.10
N PRO A 171 -10.13 8.39 9.05
CA PRO A 171 -9.58 7.44 10.00
C PRO A 171 -8.07 7.29 9.80
N ILE A 172 -7.29 7.43 10.88
CA ILE A 172 -5.84 7.27 10.83
C ILE A 172 -5.39 6.36 11.96
N MET A 173 -4.70 5.27 11.61
CA MET A 173 -4.01 4.39 12.54
C MET A 173 -2.52 4.65 12.47
N LEU A 174 -1.92 4.98 13.60
CA LEU A 174 -0.47 5.09 13.74
C LEU A 174 0.07 3.83 14.40
N GLN A 175 1.11 3.25 13.80
CA GLN A 175 1.81 2.09 14.34
C GLN A 175 3.26 2.44 14.69
N SER A 176 3.79 1.84 15.75
CA SER A 176 5.18 1.99 16.17
C SER A 176 5.85 0.64 16.27
N LYS A 177 7.08 0.57 15.78
CA LYS A 177 7.91 -0.66 15.78
C LYS A 177 8.75 -0.79 17.05
N HIS A 178 8.69 0.16 17.99
CA HIS A 178 9.43 0.11 19.22
C HIS A 178 8.70 -0.73 20.26
N ASN A 179 9.18 -1.97 20.44
CA ASN A 179 9.16 -2.58 21.76
C ASN A 179 10.16 -1.82 22.62
N LYS A 180 9.70 -1.30 23.76
CA LYS A 180 10.57 -0.83 24.83
C LYS A 180 11.43 -1.98 25.32
#